data_f4cafb6b4a99a89a52002b9e5e11cd5f
#
_entry.id   f4cafb6b4a99a89a52002b9e5e11cd5f
#
_cell.length_a   1.000
_cell.length_b   1.000
_cell.length_c   1.000
_cell.angle_alpha   90.00
_cell.angle_beta   90.00
_cell.angle_gamma   90.00
#
_symmetry.space_group_name_H-M   'P 1'
#
loop_
_entity.id
_entity.type
_entity.pdbx_description
1 polymer ?
#
loop_
_entity_poly.entity_id
_entity_poly.type
_entity_poly.pdbx_seq_one_letter_code
_entity_poly.pdbx_strand_id
1 'polypeptide(L)'
;IMSGHTHWNQSFESNNVFHHIHGAICGAWWGGETSFDGAPLGYAVYEIKNDSISWYFQSAGKDRNHQMQLTYVDSIGSVVANVWNWDAKWKVELIADGKEMGEMTRYIGYSPVMADYYNSLPPGSPWMKPVLTAHLFKMSIDKNVKRVSVRVTDRFGRVYNESISIK
;
A
#
# COMPACT_ATOMS: atom_id res chain seq x y z
N ILE A 1 -18.33 -7.93 -4.56
CA ILE A 1 -17.74 -9.26 -4.35
C ILE A 1 -16.57 -9.08 -3.39
N MET A 2 -16.48 -9.90 -2.35
CA MET A 2 -15.36 -9.96 -1.42
C MET A 2 -14.73 -11.33 -1.53
N SER A 3 -13.41 -11.40 -1.62
CA SER A 3 -12.66 -12.65 -1.69
C SER A 3 -11.31 -12.54 -0.96
N GLY A 4 -10.66 -13.65 -0.79
CA GLY A 4 -9.35 -13.77 -0.16
C GLY A 4 -8.52 -14.84 -0.85
N HIS A 5 -7.79 -15.68 -0.08
CA HIS A 5 -7.00 -16.82 -0.54
C HIS A 5 -5.62 -16.45 -1.12
N THR A 6 -5.51 -15.37 -1.87
CA THR A 6 -4.28 -15.02 -2.59
C THR A 6 -3.19 -14.42 -1.70
N HIS A 7 -3.53 -13.96 -0.50
CA HIS A 7 -2.63 -13.28 0.45
C HIS A 7 -2.01 -11.98 -0.09
N TRP A 8 -2.72 -11.25 -0.93
CA TRP A 8 -2.43 -9.88 -1.33
C TRP A 8 -3.71 -9.06 -1.49
N ASN A 9 -3.57 -7.76 -1.54
CA ASN A 9 -4.70 -6.85 -1.70
C ASN A 9 -4.86 -6.45 -3.16
N GLN A 10 -6.08 -6.45 -3.65
CA GLN A 10 -6.42 -6.00 -4.99
C GLN A 10 -7.87 -5.54 -5.03
N SER A 11 -8.14 -4.45 -5.75
CA SER A 11 -9.48 -4.00 -6.02
C SER A 11 -9.66 -3.64 -7.48
N PHE A 12 -10.82 -3.95 -8.02
CA PHE A 12 -11.22 -3.56 -9.37
C PHE A 12 -12.74 -3.43 -9.47
N GLU A 13 -13.18 -2.63 -10.42
CA GLU A 13 -14.59 -2.39 -10.68
C GLU A 13 -14.87 -2.70 -12.14
N SER A 14 -15.88 -3.51 -12.41
CA SER A 14 -16.33 -3.89 -13.75
C SER A 14 -17.84 -4.04 -13.75
N ASN A 15 -18.54 -3.47 -14.75
CA ASN A 15 -19.99 -3.56 -14.89
C ASN A 15 -20.76 -3.20 -13.60
N ASN A 16 -20.33 -2.13 -12.92
CA ASN A 16 -20.86 -1.67 -11.63
C ASN A 16 -20.73 -2.70 -10.49
N VAL A 17 -19.91 -3.72 -10.65
CA VAL A 17 -19.57 -4.67 -9.60
C VAL A 17 -18.17 -4.33 -9.07
N PHE A 18 -18.11 -3.99 -7.79
CA PHE A 18 -16.84 -3.81 -7.09
C PHE A 18 -16.36 -5.16 -6.56
N HIS A 19 -15.15 -5.54 -6.95
CA HIS A 19 -14.49 -6.74 -6.46
C HIS A 19 -13.29 -6.35 -5.61
N HIS A 20 -13.25 -6.89 -4.41
CA HIS A 20 -12.23 -6.62 -3.42
C HIS A 20 -11.61 -7.93 -2.94
N ILE A 21 -10.32 -8.09 -3.19
CA ILE A 21 -9.50 -9.21 -2.73
C ILE A 21 -8.66 -8.68 -1.56
N HIS A 22 -8.67 -9.41 -0.46
CA HIS A 22 -7.94 -9.02 0.74
C HIS A 22 -6.76 -9.91 0.99
N GLY A 23 -5.69 -9.30 1.49
CA GLY A 23 -4.61 -9.99 2.15
C GLY A 23 -5.10 -10.74 3.39
N ALA A 24 -4.27 -11.62 3.91
CA ALA A 24 -4.57 -12.44 5.07
C ALA A 24 -3.87 -11.91 6.33
N ILE A 25 -4.47 -12.14 7.50
CA ILE A 25 -3.84 -11.79 8.78
C ILE A 25 -2.54 -12.57 9.03
N CYS A 26 -2.37 -13.71 8.38
CA CYS A 26 -1.11 -14.47 8.39
C CYS A 26 -0.08 -13.96 7.38
N GLY A 27 -0.40 -12.89 6.63
CA GLY A 27 0.48 -12.32 5.61
C GLY A 27 0.97 -13.38 4.61
N ALA A 28 2.26 -13.38 4.31
CA ALA A 28 2.90 -14.40 3.49
C ALA A 28 3.17 -15.66 4.32
N TRP A 29 2.11 -16.35 4.75
CA TRP A 29 2.15 -17.64 5.47
C TRP A 29 2.99 -17.61 6.76
N TRP A 30 2.84 -16.55 7.56
CA TRP A 30 3.62 -16.34 8.81
C TRP A 30 5.13 -16.18 8.56
N GLY A 31 5.51 -15.94 7.32
CA GLY A 31 6.90 -15.77 6.93
C GLY A 31 7.29 -14.30 6.86
N GLY A 32 7.28 -13.58 7.97
CA GLY A 32 7.60 -12.16 8.03
C GLY A 32 6.40 -11.30 8.45
N GLU A 33 6.56 -9.99 8.29
CA GLU A 33 5.59 -9.00 8.79
C GLU A 33 4.67 -8.45 7.69
N THR A 34 4.75 -9.01 6.47
CA THR A 34 3.99 -8.53 5.32
C THR A 34 3.32 -9.66 4.54
N SER A 35 2.33 -9.30 3.76
CA SER A 35 1.77 -10.11 2.67
C SER A 35 2.69 -10.07 1.44
N PHE A 36 2.41 -10.90 0.42
CA PHE A 36 3.23 -10.98 -0.79
C PHE A 36 3.32 -9.67 -1.60
N ASP A 37 2.37 -8.76 -1.41
CA ASP A 37 2.30 -7.42 -2.01
C ASP A 37 2.96 -6.33 -1.14
N GLY A 38 3.53 -6.72 -0.01
CA GLY A 38 4.14 -5.81 0.96
C GLY A 38 3.15 -5.07 1.86
N ALA A 39 1.85 -5.37 1.80
CA ALA A 39 0.91 -4.91 2.80
C ALA A 39 1.21 -5.59 4.16
N PRO A 40 1.02 -4.92 5.30
CA PRO A 40 1.22 -5.54 6.59
C PRO A 40 0.20 -6.66 6.85
N LEU A 41 0.46 -7.46 7.87
CA LEU A 41 -0.53 -8.39 8.40
C LEU A 41 -1.80 -7.63 8.74
N GLY A 42 -2.95 -8.09 8.26
CA GLY A 42 -4.18 -7.33 8.48
C GLY A 42 -5.40 -7.94 7.82
N TYR A 43 -6.47 -7.18 7.84
CA TYR A 43 -7.76 -7.57 7.31
C TYR A 43 -8.58 -6.34 6.90
N ALA A 44 -9.60 -6.53 6.07
CA ALA A 44 -10.54 -5.45 5.77
C ALA A 44 -11.68 -5.42 6.77
N VAL A 45 -12.09 -4.22 7.13
CA VAL A 45 -13.30 -3.95 7.90
C VAL A 45 -14.33 -3.31 6.98
N TYR A 46 -15.53 -3.89 6.94
CA TYR A 46 -16.67 -3.34 6.21
C TYR A 46 -17.69 -2.80 7.19
N GLU A 47 -18.07 -1.56 7.00
CA GLU A 47 -19.09 -0.87 7.80
C GLU A 47 -20.33 -0.71 6.93
N ILE A 48 -21.44 -1.36 7.33
CA ILE A 48 -22.72 -1.29 6.63
C ILE A 48 -23.66 -0.42 7.46
N LYS A 49 -24.15 0.64 6.84
CA LYS A 49 -25.12 1.55 7.46
C LYS A 49 -26.24 1.86 6.49
N ASN A 50 -27.43 1.37 6.78
CA ASN A 50 -28.58 1.40 5.86
C ASN A 50 -28.18 0.77 4.51
N ASP A 51 -28.33 1.51 3.39
CA ASP A 51 -28.01 1.07 2.04
C ASP A 51 -26.58 1.44 1.61
N SER A 52 -25.75 1.95 2.52
CA SER A 52 -24.38 2.32 2.25
C SER A 52 -23.38 1.33 2.83
N ILE A 53 -22.30 1.10 2.11
CA ILE A 53 -21.17 0.28 2.56
C ILE A 53 -19.88 1.10 2.45
N SER A 54 -19.10 1.08 3.51
CA SER A 54 -17.74 1.63 3.50
C SER A 54 -16.76 0.61 4.07
N TRP A 55 -15.50 0.78 3.79
CA TRP A 55 -14.47 -0.14 4.25
C TRP A 55 -13.13 0.54 4.47
N TYR A 56 -12.24 -0.14 5.16
CA TYR A 56 -10.84 0.22 5.32
C TYR A 56 -10.01 -1.02 5.62
N PHE A 57 -8.70 -0.92 5.41
CA PHE A 57 -7.77 -1.95 5.83
C PHE A 57 -7.38 -1.72 7.29
N GLN A 58 -7.37 -2.77 8.09
CA GLN A 58 -6.89 -2.74 9.46
C GLN A 58 -5.59 -3.55 9.55
N SER A 59 -4.48 -2.86 9.69
CA SER A 59 -3.20 -3.48 10.02
C SER A 59 -3.22 -4.04 11.42
N ALA A 60 -2.80 -5.27 11.62
CA ALA A 60 -2.77 -5.92 12.93
C ALA A 60 -1.88 -5.13 13.91
N GLY A 61 -2.42 -4.79 15.07
CA GLY A 61 -1.70 -4.07 16.11
C GLY A 61 -1.33 -2.60 15.78
N LYS A 62 -1.87 -2.04 14.71
CA LYS A 62 -1.65 -0.63 14.31
C LYS A 62 -2.93 0.18 14.39
N ASP A 63 -2.78 1.51 14.39
CA ASP A 63 -3.88 2.44 14.28
C ASP A 63 -4.58 2.32 12.92
N ARG A 64 -5.88 2.66 12.88
CA ARG A 64 -6.69 2.66 11.65
C ARG A 64 -6.10 3.56 10.55
N ASN A 65 -5.36 4.60 10.91
CA ASN A 65 -4.76 5.52 9.93
C ASN A 65 -3.53 4.93 9.23
N HIS A 66 -3.04 3.78 9.66
CA HIS A 66 -1.94 3.09 9.00
C HIS A 66 -2.43 2.40 7.72
N GLN A 67 -2.52 3.17 6.62
CA GLN A 67 -3.08 2.73 5.33
C GLN A 67 -2.05 2.62 4.22
N MET A 68 -0.80 3.00 4.49
CA MET A 68 0.28 2.98 3.51
C MET A 68 1.63 2.82 4.18
N GLN A 69 2.62 2.48 3.37
CA GLN A 69 4.03 2.51 3.73
C GLN A 69 4.83 3.28 2.69
N LEU A 70 5.76 4.10 3.15
CA LEU A 70 6.65 4.88 2.29
C LEU A 70 8.06 4.29 2.32
N THR A 71 8.68 4.26 1.14
CA THR A 71 10.08 3.87 0.98
C THR A 71 10.76 4.85 0.03
N TYR A 72 11.91 5.40 0.42
CA TYR A 72 12.78 6.09 -0.51
C TYR A 72 13.68 5.05 -1.19
N VAL A 73 13.64 5.00 -2.51
CA VAL A 73 14.44 4.10 -3.32
C VAL A 73 15.55 4.91 -3.97
N ASP A 74 16.72 4.90 -3.35
CA ASP A 74 17.87 5.74 -3.73
C ASP A 74 18.34 5.49 -5.17
N SER A 75 18.35 4.23 -5.59
CA SER A 75 18.79 3.85 -6.96
C SER A 75 17.98 4.50 -8.08
N ILE A 76 16.77 4.95 -7.81
CA ILE A 76 15.90 5.65 -8.77
C ILE A 76 15.55 7.07 -8.33
N GLY A 77 16.06 7.54 -7.19
CA GLY A 77 15.80 8.88 -6.66
C GLY A 77 14.30 9.15 -6.43
N SER A 78 13.56 8.17 -5.99
CA SER A 78 12.09 8.27 -5.91
C SER A 78 11.54 7.79 -4.59
N VAL A 79 10.46 8.43 -4.14
CA VAL A 79 9.60 7.92 -3.07
C VAL A 79 8.59 6.95 -3.67
N VAL A 80 8.47 5.80 -3.05
CA VAL A 80 7.45 4.79 -3.36
C VAL A 80 6.48 4.73 -2.19
N ALA A 81 5.19 4.86 -2.49
CA ALA A 81 4.09 4.63 -1.55
C ALA A 81 3.38 3.32 -1.92
N ASN A 82 3.29 2.41 -0.98
CA ASN A 82 2.46 1.21 -1.07
C ASN A 82 1.15 1.49 -0.32
N VAL A 83 0.03 1.64 -1.05
CA VAL A 83 -1.29 2.04 -0.52
C VAL A 83 -2.23 0.84 -0.60
N TRP A 84 -2.30 0.07 0.46
CA TRP A 84 -2.78 -1.32 0.44
C TRP A 84 -4.22 -1.53 -0.01
N ASN A 85 -5.11 -0.62 0.33
CA ASN A 85 -6.53 -0.76 0.06
C ASN A 85 -7.01 0.15 -1.09
N TRP A 86 -6.05 0.60 -1.91
CA TRP A 86 -6.30 1.55 -2.99
C TRP A 86 -7.30 1.01 -4.03
N ASP A 87 -8.14 1.90 -4.51
CA ASP A 87 -8.95 1.75 -5.72
C ASP A 87 -8.89 3.02 -6.59
N ALA A 88 -9.46 2.96 -7.79
CA ALA A 88 -9.34 4.02 -8.80
C ALA A 88 -9.95 5.38 -8.42
N LYS A 89 -10.69 5.47 -7.30
CA LYS A 89 -11.26 6.73 -6.79
C LYS A 89 -10.41 7.39 -5.72
N TRP A 90 -9.29 6.76 -5.34
CA TRP A 90 -8.38 7.32 -4.35
C TRP A 90 -7.39 8.30 -5.00
N LYS A 91 -6.96 9.29 -4.21
CA LYS A 91 -5.89 10.21 -4.58
C LYS A 91 -4.68 9.94 -3.72
N VAL A 92 -3.49 9.99 -4.32
CA VAL A 92 -2.20 9.81 -3.62
C VAL A 92 -1.30 10.97 -4.00
N GLU A 93 -1.01 11.85 -3.06
CA GLU A 93 -0.32 13.11 -3.28
C GLU A 93 0.96 13.20 -2.43
N LEU A 94 2.05 13.70 -3.03
CA LEU A 94 3.33 13.90 -2.36
C LEU A 94 3.50 15.34 -1.91
N ILE A 95 4.09 15.53 -0.73
CA ILE A 95 4.50 16.79 -0.14
C ILE A 95 5.98 16.65 0.21
N ALA A 96 6.84 17.51 -0.34
CA ALA A 96 8.28 17.52 -0.09
C ALA A 96 8.68 18.80 0.65
N ASP A 97 9.29 18.67 1.82
CA ASP A 97 9.69 19.79 2.70
C ASP A 97 8.57 20.84 2.88
N GLY A 98 7.32 20.37 3.01
CA GLY A 98 6.12 21.21 3.19
C GLY A 98 5.52 21.78 1.90
N LYS A 99 6.13 21.53 0.74
CA LYS A 99 5.62 21.97 -0.56
C LYS A 99 4.83 20.83 -1.23
N GLU A 100 3.62 21.12 -1.69
CA GLU A 100 2.82 20.18 -2.47
C GLU A 100 3.46 19.94 -3.84
N MET A 101 3.67 18.68 -4.17
CA MET A 101 4.28 18.24 -5.42
C MET A 101 3.24 17.68 -6.41
N GLY A 102 2.01 17.44 -5.95
CA GLY A 102 0.92 16.89 -6.74
C GLY A 102 0.75 15.38 -6.63
N GLU A 103 -0.02 14.81 -7.54
CA GLU A 103 -0.36 13.39 -7.52
C GLU A 103 0.83 12.51 -7.94
N MET A 104 1.04 11.42 -7.19
CA MET A 104 2.04 10.42 -7.49
C MET A 104 1.58 9.52 -8.65
N THR A 105 2.52 9.07 -9.46
CA THR A 105 2.25 8.16 -10.57
C THR A 105 2.07 6.73 -10.09
N ARG A 106 0.91 6.14 -10.34
CA ARG A 106 0.66 4.73 -10.08
C ARG A 106 1.45 3.84 -11.05
N TYR A 107 1.94 2.71 -10.56
CA TYR A 107 2.59 1.71 -11.39
C TYR A 107 2.33 0.30 -10.86
N ILE A 108 2.57 -0.70 -11.71
CA ILE A 108 2.56 -2.11 -11.33
C ILE A 108 4.01 -2.54 -11.09
N GLY A 109 4.28 -3.13 -9.95
CA GLY A 109 5.62 -3.53 -9.57
C GLY A 109 5.65 -4.38 -8.31
N TYR A 110 6.84 -4.65 -7.82
CA TYR A 110 7.05 -5.28 -6.51
C TYR A 110 7.17 -4.20 -5.43
N SER A 111 6.58 -4.47 -4.26
CA SER A 111 6.82 -3.65 -3.07
C SER A 111 8.31 -3.67 -2.73
N PRO A 112 8.97 -2.50 -2.56
CA PRO A 112 10.38 -2.45 -2.15
C PRO A 112 10.63 -3.23 -0.86
N VAL A 113 9.77 -3.05 0.14
CA VAL A 113 9.90 -3.71 1.44
C VAL A 113 9.82 -5.22 1.32
N MET A 114 8.86 -5.74 0.53
CA MET A 114 8.75 -7.18 0.33
C MET A 114 9.90 -7.74 -0.52
N ALA A 115 10.37 -6.97 -1.49
CA ALA A 115 11.54 -7.33 -2.30
C ALA A 115 12.82 -7.41 -1.44
N ASP A 116 13.04 -6.43 -0.57
CA ASP A 116 14.19 -6.41 0.36
C ASP A 116 14.11 -7.56 1.36
N TYR A 117 12.92 -7.81 1.90
CA TYR A 117 12.70 -8.94 2.80
C TYR A 117 13.01 -10.27 2.08
N TYR A 118 12.46 -10.49 0.88
CA TYR A 118 12.74 -11.70 0.11
C TYR A 118 14.23 -11.89 -0.18
N ASN A 119 14.93 -10.82 -0.55
CA ASN A 119 16.36 -10.87 -0.82
C ASN A 119 17.21 -11.15 0.43
N SER A 120 16.68 -10.90 1.62
CA SER A 120 17.33 -11.21 2.89
C SER A 120 17.17 -12.66 3.35
N LEU A 121 16.26 -13.42 2.71
CA LEU A 121 15.99 -14.81 3.09
C LEU A 121 17.08 -15.76 2.58
N PRO A 122 17.29 -16.90 3.27
CA PRO A 122 18.17 -17.94 2.79
C PRO A 122 17.77 -18.44 1.40
N PRO A 123 18.73 -18.84 0.55
CA PRO A 123 18.44 -19.47 -0.72
C PRO A 123 17.49 -20.67 -0.54
N GLY A 124 16.49 -20.78 -1.41
CA GLY A 124 15.52 -21.88 -1.35
C GLY A 124 14.21 -21.56 -0.63
N SER A 125 13.91 -20.29 -0.36
CA SER A 125 12.62 -19.84 0.16
C SER A 125 11.65 -19.39 -0.97
N PRO A 126 11.37 -20.21 -2.01
CA PRO A 126 10.68 -19.79 -3.24
C PRO A 126 9.21 -19.41 -3.02
N TRP A 127 8.59 -19.91 -1.95
CA TRP A 127 7.20 -19.64 -1.60
C TRP A 127 6.97 -18.23 -1.02
N MET A 128 8.05 -17.52 -0.64
CA MET A 128 8.00 -16.15 -0.09
C MET A 128 8.16 -15.07 -1.15
N LYS A 129 8.08 -15.39 -2.43
CA LYS A 129 8.32 -14.43 -3.51
C LYS A 129 7.32 -13.27 -3.50
N PRO A 130 7.81 -12.03 -3.68
CA PRO A 130 6.92 -10.89 -3.88
C PRO A 130 6.06 -11.10 -5.13
N VAL A 131 4.84 -10.58 -5.09
CA VAL A 131 3.93 -10.55 -6.23
C VAL A 131 3.87 -9.16 -6.84
N LEU A 132 3.58 -9.09 -8.13
CA LEU A 132 3.28 -7.82 -8.77
C LEU A 132 1.98 -7.26 -8.19
N THR A 133 2.03 -6.02 -7.74
CA THR A 133 0.87 -5.33 -7.20
C THR A 133 0.60 -4.01 -7.92
N ALA A 134 -0.65 -3.60 -7.98
CA ALA A 134 -1.12 -2.42 -8.70
C ALA A 134 -1.42 -1.23 -7.77
N HIS A 135 -1.13 -1.35 -6.48
CA HIS A 135 -1.35 -0.30 -5.49
C HIS A 135 -0.06 0.41 -5.06
N LEU A 136 0.94 0.45 -5.95
CA LEU A 136 2.17 1.20 -5.79
C LEU A 136 2.12 2.53 -6.53
N PHE A 137 2.67 3.55 -5.87
CA PHE A 137 2.79 4.91 -6.40
C PHE A 137 4.21 5.38 -6.27
N LYS A 138 4.70 6.16 -7.23
CA LYS A 138 6.04 6.72 -7.18
C LYS A 138 6.08 8.16 -7.64
N MET A 139 7.03 8.91 -7.09
CA MET A 139 7.41 10.24 -7.56
C MET A 139 8.89 10.46 -7.30
N SER A 140 9.59 10.95 -8.30
CA SER A 140 10.99 11.37 -8.15
C SER A 140 11.05 12.67 -7.35
N ILE A 141 12.05 12.79 -6.49
CA ILE A 141 12.30 13.96 -5.67
C ILE A 141 13.70 14.48 -5.88
N ASP A 142 13.91 15.79 -5.60
CA ASP A 142 15.24 16.38 -5.59
C ASP A 142 16.10 15.77 -4.48
N LYS A 143 17.40 15.62 -4.74
CA LYS A 143 18.36 15.05 -3.77
C LYS A 143 18.52 15.88 -2.50
N ASN A 144 18.10 17.15 -2.53
CA ASN A 144 18.17 18.05 -1.36
C ASN A 144 16.95 17.96 -0.44
N VAL A 145 15.89 17.25 -0.85
CA VAL A 145 14.69 17.04 -0.04
C VAL A 145 15.06 16.23 1.19
N LYS A 146 14.64 16.74 2.36
CA LYS A 146 14.96 16.12 3.66
C LYS A 146 13.81 15.32 4.24
N ARG A 147 12.60 15.73 3.93
CA ARG A 147 11.39 15.06 4.45
C ARG A 147 10.32 15.01 3.39
N VAL A 148 9.68 13.88 3.29
CA VAL A 148 8.49 13.73 2.45
C VAL A 148 7.32 13.24 3.28
N SER A 149 6.13 13.67 2.89
CA SER A 149 4.86 13.17 3.38
C SER A 149 4.00 12.77 2.19
N VAL A 150 3.25 11.71 2.33
CA VAL A 150 2.23 11.34 1.35
C VAL A 150 0.87 11.47 2.01
N ARG A 151 -0.01 12.20 1.33
CA ARG A 151 -1.42 12.36 1.70
C ARG A 151 -2.24 11.48 0.78
N VAL A 152 -3.03 10.61 1.36
CA VAL A 152 -3.95 9.73 0.64
C VAL A 152 -5.37 10.09 1.01
N THR A 153 -6.23 10.30 0.00
CA THR A 153 -7.66 10.50 0.20
C THR A 153 -8.40 9.30 -0.39
N ASP A 154 -9.14 8.57 0.43
CA ASP A 154 -9.91 7.42 0.00
C ASP A 154 -11.21 7.81 -0.71
N ARG A 155 -11.91 6.83 -1.28
CA ARG A 155 -13.19 7.04 -1.99
C ARG A 155 -14.31 7.58 -1.11
N PHE A 156 -14.15 7.50 0.22
CA PHE A 156 -15.10 8.00 1.21
C PHE A 156 -14.74 9.39 1.76
N GLY A 157 -13.68 10.01 1.23
CA GLY A 157 -13.18 11.31 1.66
C GLY A 157 -12.33 11.28 2.93
N ARG A 158 -11.93 10.11 3.43
CA ARG A 158 -11.03 10.00 4.60
C ARG A 158 -9.61 10.30 4.15
N VAL A 159 -8.88 11.02 4.97
CA VAL A 159 -7.50 11.44 4.68
C VAL A 159 -6.52 10.71 5.60
N TYR A 160 -5.50 10.13 5.01
CA TYR A 160 -4.42 9.44 5.71
C TYR A 160 -3.10 10.10 5.33
N ASN A 161 -2.19 10.23 6.30
CA ASN A 161 -0.89 10.84 6.09
C ASN A 161 0.20 9.95 6.66
N GLU A 162 1.29 9.78 5.90
CA GLU A 162 2.50 9.10 6.33
C GLU A 162 3.71 9.96 5.96
N SER A 163 4.80 9.88 6.72
CA SER A 163 5.99 10.70 6.48
C SER A 163 7.26 9.93 6.72
N ILE A 164 8.28 10.19 5.90
CA ILE A 164 9.63 9.69 6.11
C ILE A 164 10.66 10.83 5.97
N SER A 165 11.78 10.68 6.67
CA SER A 165 12.97 11.53 6.44
C SER A 165 13.83 10.89 5.37
N ILE A 166 14.33 11.69 4.46
CA ILE A 166 15.29 11.30 3.43
C ILE A 166 16.69 11.57 4.02
N LYS A 167 17.53 10.56 4.04
CA LYS A 167 18.88 10.63 4.60
C LYS A 167 19.90 10.93 3.51
#